data_2d90b9363f55343a99cdb7731e4fed89
#
_entry.id   2d90b9363f55343a99cdb7731e4fed89
#
_cell.length_a   1.000
_cell.length_b   1.000
_cell.length_c   1.000
_cell.angle_alpha   90.00
_cell.angle_beta   90.00
_cell.angle_gamma   90.00
#
_symmetry.space_group_name_H-M   'P 1'
#
loop_
_entity.id
_entity.type
_entity.pdbx_description
1 polymer ?
#
loop_
_entity_poly.entity_id
_entity_poly.type
_entity_poly.pdbx_seq_one_letter_code
_entity_poly.pdbx_strand_id
1 'polypeptide(L)'
;GKNILLRFGYTVIVLVTTMIFKRSRNLVIFGSKHGNFYCDNSKYLFEWILQNKPEIKCLWLTRNSEVENLLKKNNIPCLNMYSLKGRFAVRRALVGVISHSLKDLVPKPTDIPGSINLIQLFHGQCVKAVRFGMNEGFEDNNEATERGLEAELISYAISTSDFMSDLWEKCMKFGRNKHITAGFPRNDCLIKIPDKNKHMWKNFMNGEIYQNTILYAPTYRPGMKPTVFFPFPDYSKDILLDILDSTKSILLLRPHLTDLLKYKELRIFLNDLASHKRIKLATHAEFTDINTFLPFIDVLVTDYSSLYHDFLLLNKPMIFIPYDYDHYNKRSGFLYDYFENLPGP
;
A
#
# COMPACT_ATOMS: atom_id res chain seq x y z
N GLY A 1 -24.26 -30.66 3.39
CA GLY A 1 -25.61 -30.17 3.78
C GLY A 1 -25.55 -29.01 4.76
N LYS A 2 -24.80 -29.09 5.86
CA LYS A 2 -24.73 -28.02 6.89
C LYS A 2 -24.16 -26.67 6.38
N ASN A 3 -23.18 -26.67 5.49
CA ASN A 3 -22.60 -25.45 4.94
C ASN A 3 -23.52 -24.70 3.95
N ILE A 4 -24.41 -25.43 3.27
CA ILE A 4 -25.38 -24.81 2.33
C ILE A 4 -26.50 -24.13 3.10
N LEU A 5 -27.02 -24.77 4.15
CA LEU A 5 -28.05 -24.19 5.04
C LEU A 5 -27.54 -22.94 5.80
N LEU A 6 -26.29 -22.97 6.28
CA LEU A 6 -25.65 -21.80 6.92
C LEU A 6 -25.44 -20.65 5.91
N ARG A 7 -25.05 -20.95 4.69
CA ARG A 7 -24.94 -19.95 3.60
C ARG A 7 -26.29 -19.36 3.23
N PHE A 8 -27.32 -20.22 3.09
CA PHE A 8 -28.67 -19.77 2.76
C PHE A 8 -29.26 -18.90 3.88
N GLY A 9 -29.15 -19.33 5.14
CA GLY A 9 -29.60 -18.55 6.29
C GLY A 9 -28.87 -17.20 6.40
N TYR A 10 -27.56 -17.17 6.13
CA TYR A 10 -26.78 -15.94 6.11
C TYR A 10 -27.19 -14.99 4.97
N THR A 11 -27.40 -15.51 3.77
CA THR A 11 -27.87 -14.73 2.61
C THR A 11 -29.26 -14.14 2.87
N VAL A 12 -30.17 -14.91 3.48
CA VAL A 12 -31.51 -14.41 3.86
C VAL A 12 -31.41 -13.32 4.94
N ILE A 13 -30.56 -13.48 5.95
CA ILE A 13 -30.32 -12.43 6.97
C ILE A 13 -29.73 -11.18 6.33
N VAL A 14 -28.80 -11.30 5.39
CA VAL A 14 -28.23 -10.17 4.66
C VAL A 14 -29.29 -9.48 3.80
N LEU A 15 -30.12 -10.23 3.08
CA LEU A 15 -31.21 -9.67 2.27
C LEU A 15 -32.28 -8.99 3.13
N VAL A 16 -32.71 -9.63 4.21
CA VAL A 16 -33.71 -9.06 5.13
C VAL A 16 -33.16 -7.81 5.83
N THR A 17 -31.89 -7.82 6.25
CA THR A 17 -31.28 -6.64 6.88
C THR A 17 -31.04 -5.51 5.89
N THR A 18 -30.73 -5.77 4.61
CA THR A 18 -30.65 -4.72 3.58
C THR A 18 -32.00 -4.13 3.22
N MET A 19 -33.08 -4.90 3.29
CA MET A 19 -34.44 -4.40 3.09
C MET A 19 -34.95 -3.55 4.28
N ILE A 20 -34.58 -3.90 5.52
CA ILE A 20 -35.04 -3.20 6.73
C ILE A 20 -34.22 -1.90 6.98
N PHE A 21 -32.94 -1.86 6.60
CA PHE A 21 -32.09 -0.70 6.88
C PHE A 21 -31.94 0.19 5.65
N LYS A 22 -32.71 1.30 5.63
CA LYS A 22 -32.59 2.33 4.61
C LYS A 22 -31.14 2.81 4.51
N ARG A 23 -30.54 2.72 3.31
CA ARG A 23 -29.19 3.22 3.04
C ARG A 23 -29.06 4.69 3.35
N SER A 24 -27.92 5.07 3.87
CA SER A 24 -27.56 6.46 4.02
C SER A 24 -27.04 6.99 2.69
N ARG A 25 -27.69 8.01 2.14
CA ARG A 25 -27.34 8.59 0.83
C ARG A 25 -25.99 9.32 0.81
N ASN A 26 -25.38 9.56 1.98
CA ASN A 26 -24.14 10.32 2.14
C ASN A 26 -23.08 9.63 3.01
N LEU A 27 -23.22 8.33 3.33
CA LEU A 27 -22.24 7.61 4.11
C LEU A 27 -21.24 6.90 3.20
N VAL A 28 -19.97 7.26 3.36
CA VAL A 28 -18.81 6.62 2.72
C VAL A 28 -17.95 5.97 3.78
N ILE A 29 -17.59 4.71 3.57
CA ILE A 29 -16.69 3.96 4.47
C ILE A 29 -15.34 3.72 3.81
N PHE A 30 -14.30 3.76 4.58
CA PHE A 30 -12.91 3.65 4.14
C PHE A 30 -12.16 2.60 4.94
N GLY A 31 -11.17 1.97 4.32
CA GLY A 31 -10.22 1.10 4.98
C GLY A 31 -8.97 0.90 4.15
N SER A 32 -7.93 0.33 4.75
CA SER A 32 -6.67 0.02 4.08
C SER A 32 -5.95 -1.14 4.77
N LYS A 33 -5.08 -1.85 4.02
CA LYS A 33 -4.23 -2.94 4.52
C LYS A 33 -4.98 -3.92 5.42
N HIS A 34 -6.11 -4.42 4.90
CA HIS A 34 -6.99 -5.36 5.59
C HIS A 34 -7.48 -4.85 6.97
N GLY A 35 -7.66 -3.52 7.08
CA GLY A 35 -8.09 -2.86 8.32
C GLY A 35 -7.01 -2.72 9.40
N ASN A 36 -5.75 -3.02 9.11
CA ASN A 36 -4.67 -2.99 10.11
C ASN A 36 -4.02 -1.62 10.26
N PHE A 37 -4.06 -0.75 9.23
CA PHE A 37 -3.34 0.51 9.22
C PHE A 37 -4.21 1.67 8.72
N TYR A 38 -3.87 2.87 9.17
CA TYR A 38 -4.41 4.14 8.67
C TYR A 38 -3.40 4.75 7.72
N CYS A 39 -3.47 4.37 6.45
CA CYS A 39 -2.46 4.74 5.45
C CYS A 39 -3.00 4.63 4.03
N ASP A 40 -2.12 4.90 3.06
CA ASP A 40 -2.34 4.68 1.63
C ASP A 40 -3.42 5.58 1.00
N ASN A 41 -3.76 5.35 -0.25
CA ASN A 41 -4.70 6.17 -1.03
C ASN A 41 -6.03 6.41 -0.32
N SER A 42 -6.56 5.39 0.36
CA SER A 42 -7.80 5.50 1.14
C SER A 42 -7.70 6.57 2.22
N LYS A 43 -6.58 6.70 2.93
CA LYS A 43 -6.36 7.70 3.98
C LYS A 43 -6.35 9.11 3.40
N TYR A 44 -5.60 9.34 2.32
CA TYR A 44 -5.47 10.68 1.75
C TYR A 44 -6.80 11.18 1.18
N LEU A 45 -7.56 10.32 0.49
CA LEU A 45 -8.90 10.67 0.02
C LEU A 45 -9.86 10.91 1.18
N PHE A 46 -9.80 10.08 2.23
CA PHE A 46 -10.63 10.24 3.43
C PHE A 46 -10.36 11.57 4.15
N GLU A 47 -9.08 11.92 4.39
CA GLU A 47 -8.69 13.18 5.02
C GLU A 47 -9.13 14.38 4.15
N TRP A 48 -8.97 14.29 2.83
CA TRP A 48 -9.39 15.33 1.90
C TRP A 48 -10.92 15.55 1.94
N ILE A 49 -11.72 14.49 1.93
CA ILE A 49 -13.17 14.60 1.99
C ILE A 49 -13.61 15.20 3.33
N LEU A 50 -13.02 14.76 4.46
CA LEU A 50 -13.34 15.34 5.77
C LEU A 50 -13.13 16.86 5.82
N GLN A 51 -12.08 17.34 5.14
CA GLN A 51 -11.74 18.77 5.13
C GLN A 51 -12.57 19.60 4.13
N ASN A 52 -12.92 19.02 2.97
CA ASN A 52 -13.44 19.78 1.85
C ASN A 52 -14.92 19.47 1.50
N LYS A 53 -15.50 18.40 2.08
CA LYS A 53 -16.84 17.92 1.77
C LYS A 53 -17.61 17.54 3.04
N PRO A 54 -17.92 18.51 3.93
CA PRO A 54 -18.54 18.24 5.22
C PRO A 54 -19.96 17.61 5.12
N GLU A 55 -20.61 17.73 3.98
CA GLU A 55 -21.90 17.08 3.68
C GLU A 55 -21.79 15.56 3.53
N ILE A 56 -20.57 15.03 3.27
CA ILE A 56 -20.32 13.61 3.13
C ILE A 56 -19.88 13.04 4.50
N LYS A 57 -20.62 12.09 5.01
CA LYS A 57 -20.28 11.38 6.23
C LYS A 57 -19.26 10.30 5.93
N CYS A 58 -18.04 10.48 6.43
CA CYS A 58 -16.96 9.51 6.26
C CYS A 58 -16.72 8.73 7.54
N LEU A 59 -16.47 7.41 7.44
CA LEU A 59 -16.06 6.55 8.53
C LEU A 59 -14.88 5.69 8.11
N TRP A 60 -13.83 5.68 8.95
CA TRP A 60 -12.72 4.74 8.79
C TRP A 60 -13.04 3.43 9.53
N LEU A 61 -12.87 2.30 8.84
CA LEU A 61 -13.03 0.98 9.43
C LEU A 61 -11.65 0.38 9.72
N THR A 62 -11.47 -0.12 10.93
CA THR A 62 -10.22 -0.76 11.33
C THR A 62 -10.48 -2.00 12.18
N ARG A 63 -9.56 -2.96 12.15
CA ARG A 63 -9.52 -4.12 13.06
C ARG A 63 -8.47 -3.95 14.17
N ASN A 64 -7.61 -2.96 14.04
CA ASN A 64 -6.51 -2.70 14.95
C ASN A 64 -6.96 -1.70 16.03
N SER A 65 -6.92 -2.13 17.29
CA SER A 65 -7.31 -1.31 18.43
C SER A 65 -6.41 -0.09 18.65
N GLU A 66 -5.12 -0.19 18.34
CA GLU A 66 -4.17 0.93 18.45
C GLU A 66 -4.52 2.03 17.43
N VAL A 67 -4.81 1.62 16.18
CA VAL A 67 -5.28 2.54 15.14
C VAL A 67 -6.61 3.17 15.55
N GLU A 68 -7.56 2.39 16.05
CA GLU A 68 -8.85 2.90 16.52
C GLU A 68 -8.67 3.95 17.63
N ASN A 69 -7.82 3.67 18.62
CA ASN A 69 -7.54 4.58 19.73
C ASN A 69 -6.85 5.86 19.24
N LEU A 70 -5.88 5.74 18.34
CA LEU A 70 -5.19 6.89 17.73
C LEU A 70 -6.17 7.80 16.99
N LEU A 71 -7.05 7.22 16.15
CA LEU A 71 -8.04 7.98 15.39
C LEU A 71 -9.04 8.68 16.31
N LYS A 72 -9.56 7.98 17.33
CA LYS A 72 -10.46 8.57 18.33
C LYS A 72 -9.81 9.71 19.10
N LYS A 73 -8.55 9.58 19.53
CA LYS A 73 -7.79 10.62 20.21
C LYS A 73 -7.67 11.90 19.35
N ASN A 74 -7.60 11.74 18.04
CA ASN A 74 -7.53 12.85 17.09
C ASN A 74 -8.90 13.28 16.53
N ASN A 75 -10.02 12.85 17.15
CA ASN A 75 -11.38 13.14 16.71
C ASN A 75 -11.68 12.74 15.26
N ILE A 76 -11.00 11.70 14.76
CA ILE A 76 -11.21 11.17 13.41
C ILE A 76 -12.32 10.11 13.47
N PRO A 77 -13.38 10.22 12.66
CA PRO A 77 -14.49 9.28 12.67
C PRO A 77 -14.04 7.86 12.30
N CYS A 78 -14.12 6.94 13.24
CA CYS A 78 -13.73 5.55 13.02
C CYS A 78 -14.58 4.56 13.81
N LEU A 79 -14.60 3.31 13.32
CA LEU A 79 -15.27 2.18 13.99
C LEU A 79 -14.44 0.92 13.84
N ASN A 80 -14.50 0.06 14.86
CA ASN A 80 -13.97 -1.29 14.75
C ASN A 80 -14.87 -2.11 13.81
N MET A 81 -14.27 -2.74 12.78
CA MET A 81 -15.03 -3.50 11.76
C MET A 81 -15.72 -4.76 12.33
N TYR A 82 -15.25 -5.28 13.47
CA TYR A 82 -15.88 -6.42 14.15
C TYR A 82 -17.06 -6.02 15.02
N SER A 83 -17.16 -4.74 15.40
CA SER A 83 -18.25 -4.25 16.23
C SER A 83 -19.59 -4.27 15.50
N LEU A 84 -20.70 -4.37 16.26
CA LEU A 84 -22.04 -4.26 15.68
C LEU A 84 -22.24 -2.94 14.92
N LYS A 85 -21.70 -1.83 15.46
CA LYS A 85 -21.75 -0.51 14.80
C LYS A 85 -20.96 -0.51 13.49
N GLY A 86 -19.77 -1.12 13.44
CA GLY A 86 -18.96 -1.25 12.21
C GLY A 86 -19.68 -2.08 11.14
N ARG A 87 -20.18 -3.26 11.50
CA ARG A 87 -20.96 -4.11 10.60
C ARG A 87 -22.23 -3.42 10.10
N PHE A 88 -22.87 -2.65 10.94
CA PHE A 88 -24.04 -1.85 10.59
C PHE A 88 -23.68 -0.71 9.62
N ALA A 89 -22.53 -0.03 9.85
CA ALA A 89 -22.04 1.01 8.95
C ALA A 89 -21.80 0.46 7.54
N VAL A 90 -21.18 -0.72 7.39
CA VAL A 90 -20.98 -1.39 6.09
C VAL A 90 -22.31 -1.60 5.36
N ARG A 91 -23.33 -2.10 6.06
CA ARG A 91 -24.66 -2.35 5.46
C ARG A 91 -25.40 -1.08 5.03
N ARG A 92 -25.14 0.04 5.71
CA ARG A 92 -25.80 1.32 5.41
C ARG A 92 -25.01 2.21 4.47
N ALA A 93 -23.75 1.93 4.21
CA ALA A 93 -22.93 2.75 3.36
C ALA A 93 -23.41 2.74 1.91
N LEU A 94 -23.35 3.91 1.27
CA LEU A 94 -23.57 4.06 -0.17
C LEU A 94 -22.31 3.66 -0.94
N VAL A 95 -21.15 4.05 -0.41
CA VAL A 95 -19.85 3.86 -1.05
C VAL A 95 -18.88 3.22 -0.06
N GLY A 96 -18.10 2.26 -0.54
CA GLY A 96 -16.94 1.71 0.16
C GLY A 96 -15.66 1.98 -0.64
N VAL A 97 -14.64 2.48 0.01
CA VAL A 97 -13.35 2.84 -0.59
C VAL A 97 -12.27 1.95 -0.01
N ILE A 98 -11.52 1.28 -0.88
CA ILE A 98 -10.47 0.33 -0.52
C ILE A 98 -9.17 0.63 -1.28
N SER A 99 -8.03 0.22 -0.72
CA SER A 99 -6.72 0.33 -1.38
C SER A 99 -6.10 -1.04 -1.68
N HIS A 100 -6.49 -2.11 -0.99
CA HIS A 100 -5.89 -3.44 -1.16
C HIS A 100 -6.92 -4.49 -1.58
N SER A 101 -7.96 -4.71 -0.76
CA SER A 101 -8.98 -5.72 -1.01
C SER A 101 -10.23 -5.44 -0.19
N LEU A 102 -11.29 -6.24 -0.40
CA LEU A 102 -12.52 -6.16 0.40
C LEU A 102 -12.28 -6.32 1.89
N LYS A 103 -11.19 -7.01 2.29
CA LYS A 103 -10.77 -7.15 3.70
C LYS A 103 -10.37 -5.82 4.36
N ASP A 104 -10.23 -4.76 3.59
CA ASP A 104 -10.03 -3.41 4.11
C ASP A 104 -11.27 -2.90 4.89
N LEU A 105 -12.47 -3.37 4.51
CA LEU A 105 -13.75 -2.93 5.10
C LEU A 105 -14.43 -3.99 5.96
N VAL A 106 -14.19 -5.27 5.68
CA VAL A 106 -14.90 -6.40 6.31
C VAL A 106 -13.94 -7.54 6.65
N PRO A 107 -14.25 -8.32 7.68
CA PRO A 107 -13.44 -9.50 8.02
C PRO A 107 -13.44 -10.57 6.90
N LYS A 108 -14.57 -10.76 6.25
CA LYS A 108 -14.75 -11.71 5.14
C LYS A 108 -15.32 -11.00 3.93
N PRO A 109 -14.76 -11.17 2.72
CA PRO A 109 -15.27 -10.56 1.49
C PRO A 109 -16.77 -10.78 1.25
N THR A 110 -17.28 -11.94 1.65
CA THR A 110 -18.71 -12.29 1.56
C THR A 110 -19.63 -11.46 2.45
N ASP A 111 -19.08 -10.68 3.40
CA ASP A 111 -19.85 -9.81 4.29
C ASP A 111 -20.20 -8.46 3.63
N ILE A 112 -19.64 -8.17 2.46
CA ILE A 112 -19.93 -6.97 1.67
C ILE A 112 -21.34 -7.10 1.05
N PRO A 113 -22.22 -6.11 1.26
CA PRO A 113 -23.51 -6.07 0.57
C PRO A 113 -23.32 -5.82 -0.93
N GLY A 114 -23.90 -6.66 -1.78
CA GLY A 114 -23.81 -6.52 -3.26
C GLY A 114 -24.36 -5.20 -3.81
N SER A 115 -24.98 -4.41 -2.96
CA SER A 115 -25.59 -3.14 -3.30
C SER A 115 -24.73 -1.91 -2.95
N ILE A 116 -23.55 -2.05 -2.35
CA ILE A 116 -22.60 -0.96 -2.09
C ILE A 116 -21.80 -0.63 -3.37
N ASN A 117 -21.55 0.64 -3.65
CA ASN A 117 -20.61 1.03 -4.71
C ASN A 117 -19.18 0.94 -4.16
N LEU A 118 -18.38 0.04 -4.69
CA LEU A 118 -17.00 -0.15 -4.26
C LEU A 118 -16.02 0.56 -5.19
N ILE A 119 -15.14 1.36 -4.60
CA ILE A 119 -14.09 2.07 -5.32
C ILE A 119 -12.74 1.51 -4.89
N GLN A 120 -11.98 0.93 -5.82
CA GLN A 120 -10.62 0.47 -5.63
C GLN A 120 -9.63 1.58 -6.00
N LEU A 121 -8.85 2.05 -5.03
CA LEU A 121 -7.83 3.08 -5.24
C LEU A 121 -6.43 2.49 -5.48
N PHE A 122 -6.24 1.18 -5.26
CA PHE A 122 -4.95 0.51 -5.19
C PHE A 122 -3.98 1.15 -4.16
N HIS A 123 -2.80 0.59 -4.03
CA HIS A 123 -1.74 1.03 -3.12
C HIS A 123 -0.44 1.34 -3.85
N GLY A 124 -0.53 1.63 -5.13
CA GLY A 124 0.56 1.99 -6.02
C GLY A 124 0.41 1.40 -7.40
N GLN A 125 1.22 1.88 -8.30
CA GLN A 125 1.35 1.37 -9.65
C GLN A 125 1.95 -0.03 -9.63
N CYS A 126 1.49 -0.93 -10.48
CA CYS A 126 2.01 -2.30 -10.51
C CYS A 126 3.07 -2.45 -11.60
N VAL A 127 4.21 -3.00 -11.22
CA VAL A 127 5.29 -3.45 -12.11
C VAL A 127 5.23 -4.97 -12.22
N LYS A 128 5.09 -5.59 -11.05
CA LYS A 128 5.04 -7.05 -10.88
C LYS A 128 3.69 -7.59 -11.29
N ALA A 129 3.71 -8.78 -11.86
CA ALA A 129 2.48 -9.52 -12.05
C ALA A 129 1.81 -9.80 -10.70
N VAL A 130 0.51 -9.60 -10.65
CA VAL A 130 -0.30 -9.76 -9.44
C VAL A 130 -1.59 -10.49 -9.77
N ARG A 131 -2.14 -11.20 -8.79
CA ARG A 131 -3.43 -11.89 -8.88
C ARG A 131 -3.50 -12.80 -10.12
N PHE A 132 -4.45 -12.55 -11.04
CA PHE A 132 -4.66 -13.36 -12.24
C PHE A 132 -3.57 -13.18 -13.31
N GLY A 133 -2.66 -12.22 -13.14
CA GLY A 133 -1.51 -12.03 -14.03
C GLY A 133 -0.25 -12.78 -13.59
N MET A 134 -0.23 -13.42 -12.41
CA MET A 134 0.95 -14.15 -11.93
C MET A 134 1.21 -15.42 -12.74
N ASN A 135 2.48 -15.71 -13.02
CA ASN A 135 2.89 -16.89 -13.77
C ASN A 135 2.52 -18.21 -13.08
N GLU A 136 2.70 -18.29 -11.76
CA GLU A 136 2.39 -19.48 -10.96
C GLU A 136 0.92 -19.55 -10.51
N GLY A 137 0.12 -18.50 -10.82
CA GLY A 137 -1.28 -18.42 -10.38
C GLY A 137 -1.43 -18.18 -8.87
N PHE A 138 -2.56 -18.62 -8.34
CA PHE A 138 -2.83 -18.54 -6.88
C PHE A 138 -2.35 -19.81 -6.18
N GLU A 139 -1.69 -19.65 -5.05
CA GLU A 139 -1.29 -20.78 -4.18
C GLU A 139 -2.50 -21.44 -3.50
N ASP A 140 -3.60 -20.69 -3.28
CA ASP A 140 -4.82 -21.11 -2.61
C ASP A 140 -6.08 -20.83 -3.46
N ASN A 141 -6.87 -21.87 -3.70
CA ASN A 141 -8.17 -21.78 -4.39
C ASN A 141 -9.16 -20.84 -3.67
N ASN A 142 -9.08 -20.72 -2.36
CA ASN A 142 -9.91 -19.78 -1.60
C ASN A 142 -9.53 -18.34 -1.95
N GLU A 143 -8.25 -18.06 -2.11
CA GLU A 143 -7.80 -16.73 -2.54
C GLU A 143 -8.31 -16.41 -3.95
N ALA A 144 -8.19 -17.33 -4.89
CA ALA A 144 -8.72 -17.15 -6.25
C ALA A 144 -10.23 -16.84 -6.24
N THR A 145 -10.99 -17.53 -5.39
CA THR A 145 -12.43 -17.30 -5.23
C THR A 145 -12.72 -15.92 -4.64
N GLU A 146 -11.99 -15.50 -3.60
CA GLU A 146 -12.12 -14.17 -3.00
C GLU A 146 -11.80 -13.06 -4.00
N ARG A 147 -10.77 -13.25 -4.84
CA ARG A 147 -10.38 -12.29 -5.88
C ARG A 147 -11.39 -12.22 -7.02
N GLY A 148 -12.01 -13.36 -7.39
CA GLY A 148 -13.13 -13.40 -8.33
C GLY A 148 -14.33 -12.60 -7.82
N LEU A 149 -14.73 -12.80 -6.57
CA LEU A 149 -15.81 -12.04 -5.93
C LEU A 149 -15.49 -10.53 -5.88
N GLU A 150 -14.24 -10.17 -5.57
CA GLU A 150 -13.80 -8.77 -5.58
C GLU A 150 -13.95 -8.16 -6.96
N ALA A 151 -13.53 -8.88 -8.03
CA ALA A 151 -13.65 -8.41 -9.41
C ALA A 151 -15.11 -8.12 -9.82
N GLU A 152 -16.05 -8.94 -9.35
CA GLU A 152 -17.48 -8.74 -9.61
C GLU A 152 -18.03 -7.50 -8.87
N LEU A 153 -17.67 -7.34 -7.58
CA LEU A 153 -18.24 -6.33 -6.69
C LEU A 153 -17.68 -4.91 -6.90
N ILE A 154 -16.44 -4.78 -7.40
CA ILE A 154 -15.85 -3.46 -7.67
C ILE A 154 -16.67 -2.72 -8.71
N SER A 155 -17.12 -1.52 -8.34
CA SER A 155 -17.87 -0.62 -9.22
C SER A 155 -16.95 0.25 -10.05
N TYR A 156 -15.88 0.79 -9.42
CA TYR A 156 -14.88 1.64 -10.06
C TYR A 156 -13.49 1.33 -9.52
N ALA A 157 -12.49 1.49 -10.38
CA ALA A 157 -11.08 1.36 -10.03
C ALA A 157 -10.28 2.54 -10.58
N ILE A 158 -9.39 3.12 -9.78
CA ILE A 158 -8.52 4.19 -10.25
C ILE A 158 -7.37 3.61 -11.05
N SER A 159 -7.03 4.26 -12.15
CA SER A 159 -5.85 3.99 -12.95
C SER A 159 -5.11 5.28 -13.26
N THR A 160 -3.80 5.21 -13.46
CA THR A 160 -2.97 6.40 -13.72
C THR A 160 -2.84 6.72 -15.20
N SER A 161 -3.21 5.78 -16.09
CA SER A 161 -3.19 5.93 -17.55
C SER A 161 -4.04 4.84 -18.22
N ASP A 162 -4.29 4.99 -19.51
CA ASP A 162 -4.95 3.95 -20.30
C ASP A 162 -4.11 2.68 -20.38
N PHE A 163 -2.80 2.80 -20.53
CA PHE A 163 -1.86 1.68 -20.48
C PHE A 163 -2.04 0.86 -19.19
N MET A 164 -2.09 1.54 -18.04
CA MET A 164 -2.31 0.85 -16.77
C MET A 164 -3.71 0.29 -16.62
N SER A 165 -4.71 0.93 -17.19
CA SER A 165 -6.06 0.39 -17.18
C SER A 165 -6.13 -0.96 -17.90
N ASP A 166 -5.44 -1.10 -19.03
CA ASP A 166 -5.39 -2.34 -19.81
C ASP A 166 -4.64 -3.45 -19.04
N LEU A 167 -3.58 -3.09 -18.31
CA LEU A 167 -2.87 -4.01 -17.42
C LEU A 167 -3.73 -4.45 -16.24
N TRP A 168 -4.43 -3.51 -15.61
CA TRP A 168 -5.34 -3.80 -14.51
C TRP A 168 -6.51 -4.71 -14.94
N GLU A 169 -7.07 -4.51 -16.14
CA GLU A 169 -8.12 -5.38 -16.68
C GLU A 169 -7.66 -6.83 -16.73
N LYS A 170 -6.44 -7.07 -17.22
CA LYS A 170 -5.83 -8.41 -17.31
C LYS A 170 -5.61 -9.05 -15.94
N CYS A 171 -5.06 -8.27 -14.98
CA CYS A 171 -4.66 -8.79 -13.68
C CYS A 171 -5.78 -8.88 -12.67
N MET A 172 -6.73 -7.93 -12.72
CA MET A 172 -7.77 -7.79 -11.71
C MET A 172 -9.12 -8.32 -12.18
N LYS A 173 -9.27 -8.55 -13.49
CA LYS A 173 -10.54 -8.93 -14.12
C LYS A 173 -11.68 -7.94 -13.87
N PHE A 174 -11.35 -6.68 -13.63
CA PHE A 174 -12.34 -5.59 -13.65
C PHE A 174 -12.54 -5.19 -15.10
N GLY A 175 -13.79 -5.06 -15.55
CA GLY A 175 -14.05 -4.57 -16.90
C GLY A 175 -13.42 -3.20 -17.15
N ARG A 176 -12.88 -2.98 -18.36
CA ARG A 176 -12.22 -1.71 -18.74
C ARG A 176 -13.08 -0.46 -18.46
N ASN A 177 -14.38 -0.59 -18.62
CA ASN A 177 -15.38 0.46 -18.36
C ASN A 177 -15.51 0.87 -16.88
N LYS A 178 -14.94 0.09 -15.95
CA LYS A 178 -14.90 0.42 -14.51
C LYS A 178 -13.68 1.27 -14.14
N HIS A 179 -12.70 1.44 -15.05
CA HIS A 179 -11.48 2.19 -14.78
C HIS A 179 -11.69 3.69 -14.97
N ILE A 180 -11.24 4.47 -13.99
CA ILE A 180 -11.22 5.93 -14.04
C ILE A 180 -9.77 6.36 -14.04
N THR A 181 -9.31 7.01 -15.13
CA THR A 181 -7.97 7.55 -15.22
C THR A 181 -7.85 8.79 -14.36
N ALA A 182 -7.08 8.70 -13.26
CA ALA A 182 -6.79 9.75 -12.31
C ALA A 182 -5.49 9.46 -11.55
N GLY A 183 -4.94 10.47 -10.89
CA GLY A 183 -3.79 10.29 -10.01
C GLY A 183 -4.14 9.56 -8.71
N PHE A 184 -3.12 9.04 -8.03
CA PHE A 184 -3.29 8.47 -6.70
C PHE A 184 -3.37 9.57 -5.64
N PRO A 185 -4.39 9.57 -4.76
CA PRO A 185 -4.55 10.60 -3.71
C PRO A 185 -3.32 10.75 -2.81
N ARG A 186 -2.58 9.68 -2.53
CA ARG A 186 -1.38 9.71 -1.70
C ARG A 186 -0.24 10.53 -2.32
N ASN A 187 -0.26 10.72 -3.64
CA ASN A 187 0.79 11.42 -4.35
C ASN A 187 0.67 12.95 -4.24
N ASP A 188 -0.47 13.46 -3.81
CA ASP A 188 -0.65 14.90 -3.58
C ASP A 188 0.37 15.44 -2.57
N CYS A 189 0.74 14.65 -1.55
CA CYS A 189 1.74 15.05 -0.56
C CYS A 189 3.17 15.13 -1.11
N LEU A 190 3.44 14.57 -2.29
CA LEU A 190 4.73 14.69 -2.96
C LEU A 190 4.89 16.08 -3.60
N ILE A 191 3.78 16.64 -4.08
CA ILE A 191 3.76 17.95 -4.76
C ILE A 191 3.59 19.08 -3.73
N LYS A 192 2.64 18.93 -2.80
CA LYS A 192 2.40 19.89 -1.72
C LYS A 192 2.69 19.22 -0.38
N ILE A 193 3.93 19.39 0.09
CA ILE A 193 4.40 18.74 1.31
C ILE A 193 3.70 19.33 2.54
N PRO A 194 2.92 18.54 3.29
CA PRO A 194 2.29 19.01 4.53
C PRO A 194 3.32 19.37 5.60
N ASP A 195 3.04 20.40 6.40
CA ASP A 195 3.97 20.82 7.48
C ASP A 195 4.20 19.71 8.51
N LYS A 196 3.20 18.89 8.79
CA LYS A 196 3.36 17.70 9.63
C LYS A 196 4.46 16.75 9.12
N ASN A 197 4.60 16.60 7.80
CA ASN A 197 5.63 15.75 7.19
C ASN A 197 7.02 16.39 7.33
N LYS A 198 7.12 17.71 7.17
CA LYS A 198 8.38 18.45 7.38
C LYS A 198 8.87 18.32 8.83
N HIS A 199 7.95 18.44 9.81
CA HIS A 199 8.28 18.27 11.23
C HIS A 199 8.71 16.84 11.54
N MET A 200 7.97 15.85 11.04
CA MET A 200 8.31 14.44 11.21
C MET A 200 9.69 14.10 10.63
N TRP A 201 9.98 14.61 9.43
CA TRP A 201 11.28 14.46 8.79
C TRP A 201 12.40 15.11 9.61
N LYS A 202 12.22 16.37 10.04
CA LYS A 202 13.19 17.10 10.88
C LYS A 202 13.50 16.35 12.16
N ASN A 203 12.48 15.78 12.82
CA ASN A 203 12.66 14.99 14.04
C ASN A 203 13.42 13.69 13.75
N PHE A 204 13.08 12.97 12.68
CA PHE A 204 13.78 11.75 12.27
C PHE A 204 15.25 11.99 11.96
N MET A 205 15.56 13.14 11.34
CA MET A 205 16.93 13.53 11.03
C MET A 205 17.67 14.19 12.21
N ASN A 206 17.03 14.35 13.38
CA ASN A 206 17.56 15.05 14.56
C ASN A 206 17.99 16.49 14.26
N GLY A 207 17.37 17.13 13.26
CA GLY A 207 17.73 18.48 12.80
C GLY A 207 19.03 18.54 11.97
N GLU A 208 19.69 17.41 11.70
CA GLU A 208 20.89 17.36 10.88
C GLU A 208 20.56 17.58 9.39
N ILE A 209 21.47 18.24 8.69
CA ILE A 209 21.38 18.51 7.25
C ILE A 209 22.53 17.79 6.55
N TYR A 210 22.19 17.02 5.52
CA TYR A 210 23.13 16.29 4.69
C TYR A 210 23.14 16.88 3.27
N GLN A 211 24.25 16.70 2.55
CA GLN A 211 24.35 17.18 1.18
C GLN A 211 23.45 16.36 0.26
N ASN A 212 23.37 15.04 0.47
CA ASN A 212 22.47 14.16 -0.25
C ASN A 212 21.83 13.15 0.70
N THR A 213 20.56 12.87 0.48
CA THR A 213 19.80 11.83 1.18
C THR A 213 19.45 10.73 0.20
N ILE A 214 20.03 9.56 0.43
CA ILE A 214 19.86 8.37 -0.44
C ILE A 214 18.90 7.42 0.25
N LEU A 215 17.87 6.99 -0.43
CA LEU A 215 16.96 5.94 0.03
C LEU A 215 17.23 4.63 -0.70
N TYR A 216 17.59 3.57 0.02
CA TYR A 216 17.68 2.22 -0.52
C TYR A 216 16.48 1.39 -0.04
N ALA A 217 15.59 1.08 -0.96
CA ALA A 217 14.31 0.42 -0.71
C ALA A 217 14.11 -0.78 -1.67
N PRO A 218 14.78 -1.91 -1.43
CA PRO A 218 14.62 -3.09 -2.26
C PRO A 218 13.26 -3.77 -2.03
N THR A 219 12.76 -4.42 -3.08
CA THR A 219 11.49 -5.16 -3.06
C THR A 219 11.56 -6.40 -2.16
N TYR A 220 10.48 -6.66 -1.45
CA TYR A 220 10.27 -7.93 -0.74
C TYR A 220 10.19 -9.12 -1.70
N ARG A 221 10.78 -10.27 -1.29
CA ARG A 221 10.78 -11.54 -2.03
C ARG A 221 9.88 -12.56 -1.34
N PRO A 222 8.58 -12.63 -1.68
CA PRO A 222 7.66 -13.57 -1.04
C PRO A 222 8.09 -15.02 -1.28
N GLY A 223 8.15 -15.83 -0.18
CA GLY A 223 8.52 -17.25 -0.25
C GLY A 223 9.96 -17.55 -0.68
N MET A 224 10.81 -16.54 -0.77
CA MET A 224 12.25 -16.65 -1.07
C MET A 224 13.09 -16.39 0.19
N LYS A 225 14.42 -16.36 0.03
CA LYS A 225 15.37 -15.89 1.07
C LYS A 225 15.08 -14.42 1.40
N PRO A 226 15.56 -13.92 2.57
CA PRO A 226 15.42 -12.51 2.90
C PRO A 226 15.97 -11.63 1.78
N THR A 227 15.37 -10.44 1.61
CA THR A 227 15.88 -9.43 0.69
C THR A 227 17.35 -9.13 0.98
N VAL A 228 18.19 -9.18 -0.04
CA VAL A 228 19.61 -8.90 0.08
C VAL A 228 19.83 -7.41 -0.14
N PHE A 229 20.48 -6.77 0.84
CA PHE A 229 21.02 -5.43 0.69
C PHE A 229 22.45 -5.53 0.19
N PHE A 230 22.86 -4.66 -0.73
CA PHE A 230 24.19 -4.63 -1.32
C PHE A 230 24.60 -5.99 -1.96
N PRO A 231 23.87 -6.46 -2.99
CA PRO A 231 24.11 -7.76 -3.63
C PRO A 231 25.31 -7.71 -4.59
N PHE A 232 26.44 -7.15 -4.15
CA PHE A 232 27.67 -6.98 -4.93
C PHE A 232 28.74 -7.88 -4.39
N PRO A 233 29.47 -8.63 -5.24
CA PRO A 233 30.56 -9.50 -4.81
C PRO A 233 31.73 -8.76 -4.10
N ASP A 234 31.92 -7.50 -4.47
CA ASP A 234 32.96 -6.60 -3.97
C ASP A 234 32.44 -5.61 -2.90
N TYR A 235 31.26 -5.88 -2.33
CA TYR A 235 30.74 -5.05 -1.25
C TYR A 235 31.70 -4.96 -0.08
N SER A 236 32.04 -3.74 0.30
CA SER A 236 32.80 -3.42 1.49
C SER A 236 32.06 -2.35 2.31
N LYS A 237 31.84 -2.64 3.59
CA LYS A 237 31.23 -1.68 4.53
C LYS A 237 32.12 -0.44 4.67
N ASP A 238 33.42 -0.60 4.77
CA ASP A 238 34.35 0.51 4.96
C ASP A 238 34.35 1.45 3.76
N ILE A 239 34.40 0.90 2.54
CA ILE A 239 34.28 1.70 1.31
C ILE A 239 32.95 2.47 1.26
N LEU A 240 31.85 1.80 1.61
CA LEU A 240 30.54 2.48 1.68
C LEU A 240 30.56 3.66 2.65
N LEU A 241 31.13 3.46 3.85
CA LEU A 241 31.20 4.51 4.86
C LEU A 241 32.10 5.68 4.44
N ASP A 242 33.25 5.39 3.83
CA ASP A 242 34.16 6.39 3.28
C ASP A 242 33.49 7.25 2.19
N ILE A 243 32.73 6.61 1.31
CA ILE A 243 31.94 7.32 0.28
C ILE A 243 30.88 8.22 0.92
N LEU A 244 30.12 7.72 1.89
CA LEU A 244 29.09 8.50 2.57
C LEU A 244 29.69 9.69 3.37
N ASP A 245 30.85 9.51 3.97
CA ASP A 245 31.52 10.58 4.72
C ASP A 245 32.12 11.63 3.77
N SER A 246 32.82 11.22 2.70
CA SER A 246 33.44 12.13 1.73
C SER A 246 32.40 12.96 0.96
N THR A 247 31.25 12.36 0.62
CA THR A 247 30.14 13.04 -0.08
C THR A 247 29.18 13.75 0.85
N LYS A 248 29.39 13.68 2.18
CA LYS A 248 28.49 14.22 3.20
C LYS A 248 27.04 13.75 3.03
N SER A 249 26.87 12.52 2.54
CA SER A 249 25.58 11.90 2.28
C SER A 249 25.08 11.12 3.48
N ILE A 250 23.77 10.89 3.55
CA ILE A 250 23.16 9.92 4.46
C ILE A 250 22.44 8.85 3.65
N LEU A 251 22.59 7.60 4.08
CA LEU A 251 21.90 6.44 3.50
C LEU A 251 20.77 6.00 4.42
N LEU A 252 19.54 6.00 3.89
CA LEU A 252 18.37 5.48 4.55
C LEU A 252 18.08 4.09 4.02
N LEU A 253 18.03 3.10 4.91
CA LEU A 253 17.68 1.73 4.56
C LEU A 253 16.22 1.48 4.88
N ARG A 254 15.42 1.06 3.87
CA ARG A 254 14.01 0.75 4.00
C ARG A 254 13.73 -0.73 3.78
N PRO A 255 13.97 -1.60 4.78
CA PRO A 255 13.60 -3.01 4.68
C PRO A 255 12.09 -3.19 4.72
N HIS A 256 11.60 -4.26 4.08
CA HIS A 256 10.19 -4.61 4.18
C HIS A 256 9.86 -5.12 5.59
N LEU A 257 8.67 -4.73 6.11
CA LEU A 257 8.25 -5.10 7.47
C LEU A 257 8.28 -6.62 7.70
N THR A 258 7.83 -7.40 6.74
CA THR A 258 7.83 -8.87 6.83
C THR A 258 9.23 -9.43 6.99
N ASP A 259 10.23 -8.89 6.27
CA ASP A 259 11.62 -9.33 6.39
C ASP A 259 12.18 -9.02 7.77
N LEU A 260 11.92 -7.83 8.31
CA LEU A 260 12.33 -7.45 9.66
C LEU A 260 11.72 -8.35 10.74
N LEU A 261 10.46 -8.75 10.57
CA LEU A 261 9.80 -9.64 11.54
C LEU A 261 10.33 -11.08 11.44
N LYS A 262 10.65 -11.53 10.24
CA LYS A 262 10.92 -12.94 9.94
C LYS A 262 12.40 -13.33 10.09
N TYR A 263 13.35 -12.45 9.74
CA TYR A 263 14.76 -12.76 9.61
C TYR A 263 15.63 -12.00 10.63
N LYS A 264 16.13 -12.73 11.64
CA LYS A 264 16.96 -12.16 12.70
C LYS A 264 18.33 -11.66 12.17
N GLU A 265 18.93 -12.42 11.27
CA GLU A 265 20.23 -12.11 10.67
C GLU A 265 20.18 -10.80 9.90
N LEU A 266 19.13 -10.56 9.14
CA LEU A 266 18.91 -9.28 8.44
C LEU A 266 18.81 -8.11 9.43
N ARG A 267 18.09 -8.29 10.55
CA ARG A 267 18.01 -7.23 11.57
C ARG A 267 19.37 -6.91 12.17
N ILE A 268 20.18 -7.95 12.49
CA ILE A 268 21.53 -7.77 13.03
C ILE A 268 22.39 -7.00 12.03
N PHE A 269 22.40 -7.41 10.77
CA PHE A 269 23.16 -6.76 9.70
C PHE A 269 22.75 -5.29 9.51
N LEU A 270 21.46 -5.00 9.43
CA LEU A 270 20.96 -3.64 9.23
C LEU A 270 21.23 -2.75 10.46
N ASN A 271 21.13 -3.27 11.68
CA ASN A 271 21.45 -2.53 12.90
C ASN A 271 22.95 -2.24 13.02
N ASP A 272 23.80 -3.18 12.59
CA ASP A 272 25.26 -2.97 12.54
C ASP A 272 25.59 -1.82 11.58
N LEU A 273 24.96 -1.77 10.40
CA LEU A 273 25.12 -0.66 9.48
C LEU A 273 24.60 0.66 10.07
N ALA A 274 23.43 0.64 10.68
CA ALA A 274 22.80 1.82 11.25
C ALA A 274 23.46 2.33 12.55
N SER A 275 24.46 1.61 13.08
CA SER A 275 25.31 2.12 14.15
C SER A 275 26.22 3.28 13.70
N HIS A 276 26.42 3.44 12.40
CA HIS A 276 27.18 4.55 11.83
C HIS A 276 26.28 5.79 11.61
N LYS A 277 26.78 6.97 11.93
CA LYS A 277 26.06 8.27 11.85
C LYS A 277 25.49 8.59 10.46
N ARG A 278 26.06 8.02 9.38
CA ARG A 278 25.64 8.23 7.99
C ARG A 278 24.60 7.23 7.49
N ILE A 279 24.13 6.32 8.34
CA ILE A 279 23.15 5.32 7.97
C ILE A 279 22.02 5.30 8.98
N LYS A 280 20.77 5.37 8.51
CA LYS A 280 19.57 5.27 9.36
C LYS A 280 18.60 4.24 8.80
N LEU A 281 17.84 3.59 9.68
CA LEU A 281 16.74 2.73 9.30
C LEU A 281 15.45 3.56 9.19
N ALA A 282 14.93 3.70 7.99
CA ALA A 282 13.63 4.30 7.74
C ALA A 282 12.55 3.20 7.71
N THR A 283 12.33 2.55 8.86
CA THR A 283 11.42 1.39 8.98
C THR A 283 9.94 1.80 8.90
N HIS A 284 9.06 0.80 8.89
CA HIS A 284 7.62 1.04 8.93
C HIS A 284 7.15 1.64 10.27
N ALA A 285 7.94 1.49 11.33
CA ALA A 285 7.63 2.09 12.64
C ALA A 285 7.82 3.61 12.63
N GLU A 286 8.91 4.09 12.01
CA GLU A 286 9.16 5.53 11.85
C GLU A 286 8.21 6.16 10.81
N PHE A 287 8.00 5.46 9.69
CA PHE A 287 7.19 5.94 8.59
C PHE A 287 6.25 4.85 8.09
N THR A 288 5.03 4.82 8.62
CA THR A 288 3.99 3.89 8.16
C THR A 288 3.69 4.08 6.66
N ASP A 289 3.76 5.32 6.19
CA ASP A 289 3.52 5.71 4.81
C ASP A 289 4.79 6.36 4.22
N ILE A 290 5.38 5.69 3.23
CA ILE A 290 6.64 6.12 2.62
C ILE A 290 6.51 7.47 1.90
N ASN A 291 5.35 7.79 1.32
CA ASN A 291 5.12 9.04 0.60
C ASN A 291 5.27 10.27 1.51
N THR A 292 5.19 10.10 2.84
CA THR A 292 5.37 11.20 3.79
C THR A 292 6.77 11.78 3.80
N PHE A 293 7.79 11.01 3.41
CA PHE A 293 9.19 11.46 3.43
C PHE A 293 9.90 11.39 2.07
N LEU A 294 9.31 10.78 1.03
CA LEU A 294 9.89 10.75 -0.31
C LEU A 294 10.32 12.12 -0.86
N PRO A 295 9.60 13.23 -0.62
CA PRO A 295 10.02 14.55 -1.10
C PRO A 295 11.40 15.01 -0.60
N PHE A 296 11.86 14.45 0.53
CA PHE A 296 13.15 14.79 1.14
C PHE A 296 14.30 13.88 0.69
N ILE A 297 14.02 12.90 -0.17
CA ILE A 297 15.01 12.00 -0.74
C ILE A 297 15.58 12.63 -2.02
N ASP A 298 16.89 12.58 -2.18
CA ASP A 298 17.57 13.09 -3.37
C ASP A 298 17.84 11.99 -4.40
N VAL A 299 18.12 10.75 -3.94
CA VAL A 299 18.38 9.61 -4.81
C VAL A 299 17.62 8.40 -4.29
N LEU A 300 16.88 7.72 -5.15
CA LEU A 300 16.25 6.43 -4.85
C LEU A 300 17.07 5.28 -5.43
N VAL A 301 17.45 4.33 -4.57
CA VAL A 301 18.02 3.05 -4.97
C VAL A 301 16.96 1.96 -4.73
N THR A 302 16.57 1.25 -5.76
CA THR A 302 15.51 0.24 -5.69
C THR A 302 15.68 -0.85 -6.77
N ASP A 303 14.67 -1.69 -6.94
CA ASP A 303 14.62 -2.74 -7.96
C ASP A 303 13.20 -2.81 -8.57
N TYR A 304 12.43 -3.87 -8.32
CA TYR A 304 11.07 -4.10 -8.86
C TYR A 304 9.96 -3.39 -8.07
N SER A 305 10.29 -2.43 -7.22
CA SER A 305 9.32 -1.76 -6.35
C SER A 305 8.47 -0.77 -7.13
N SER A 306 7.15 -0.83 -6.92
CA SER A 306 6.22 0.21 -7.42
C SER A 306 6.52 1.62 -6.92
N LEU A 307 7.40 1.75 -5.93
CA LEU A 307 7.80 3.02 -5.33
C LEU A 307 8.41 3.98 -6.35
N TYR A 308 9.13 3.46 -7.35
CA TYR A 308 9.77 4.31 -8.33
C TYR A 308 8.77 5.14 -9.15
N HIS A 309 7.54 4.63 -9.36
CA HIS A 309 6.50 5.40 -10.05
C HIS A 309 6.06 6.64 -9.24
N ASP A 310 5.96 6.51 -7.93
CA ASP A 310 5.68 7.66 -7.08
C ASP A 310 6.87 8.63 -7.09
N PHE A 311 8.10 8.10 -7.07
CA PHE A 311 9.32 8.90 -7.06
C PHE A 311 9.57 9.64 -8.39
N LEU A 312 9.08 9.11 -9.53
CA LEU A 312 9.10 9.80 -10.83
C LEU A 312 8.46 11.19 -10.77
N LEU A 313 7.42 11.37 -9.94
CA LEU A 313 6.75 12.66 -9.79
C LEU A 313 7.64 13.74 -9.16
N LEU A 314 8.74 13.33 -8.54
CA LEU A 314 9.72 14.26 -7.93
C LEU A 314 10.82 14.68 -8.90
N ASN A 315 10.90 14.05 -10.07
CA ASN A 315 11.94 14.28 -11.09
C ASN A 315 13.37 14.24 -10.51
N LYS A 316 13.65 13.21 -9.70
CA LYS A 316 14.95 13.02 -9.02
C LYS A 316 15.60 11.72 -9.48
N PRO A 317 16.95 11.59 -9.38
CA PRO A 317 17.70 10.42 -9.81
C PRO A 317 17.26 9.12 -9.16
N MET A 318 17.26 8.04 -9.95
CA MET A 318 16.99 6.67 -9.49
C MET A 318 18.08 5.72 -9.96
N ILE A 319 18.40 4.72 -9.13
CA ILE A 319 19.32 3.63 -9.44
C ILE A 319 18.56 2.32 -9.28
N PHE A 320 18.57 1.48 -10.30
CA PHE A 320 17.92 0.19 -10.27
C PHE A 320 18.95 -0.94 -10.13
N ILE A 321 18.70 -1.86 -9.18
CA ILE A 321 19.58 -3.00 -8.87
C ILE A 321 18.80 -4.32 -9.00
N PRO A 322 18.45 -4.76 -10.21
CA PRO A 322 17.68 -5.98 -10.45
C PRO A 322 18.57 -7.24 -10.43
N TYR A 323 19.31 -7.48 -9.34
CA TYR A 323 20.36 -8.49 -9.21
C TYR A 323 19.90 -9.94 -9.38
N ASP A 324 18.63 -10.21 -9.19
CA ASP A 324 18.01 -11.54 -9.25
C ASP A 324 16.87 -11.61 -10.30
N TYR A 325 16.97 -10.82 -11.38
CA TYR A 325 15.90 -10.63 -12.36
C TYR A 325 15.31 -11.93 -12.88
N ASP A 326 16.14 -12.85 -13.39
CA ASP A 326 15.66 -14.09 -14.00
C ASP A 326 14.90 -14.96 -13.00
N HIS A 327 15.43 -15.04 -11.77
CA HIS A 327 14.78 -15.79 -10.70
C HIS A 327 13.46 -15.16 -10.27
N TYR A 328 13.46 -13.83 -10.14
CA TYR A 328 12.26 -13.08 -9.76
C TYR A 328 11.18 -13.16 -10.85
N ASN A 329 11.56 -12.97 -12.12
CA ASN A 329 10.65 -13.03 -13.26
C ASN A 329 10.03 -14.43 -13.44
N LYS A 330 10.83 -15.48 -13.29
CA LYS A 330 10.32 -16.86 -13.38
C LYS A 330 9.23 -17.15 -12.37
N ARG A 331 9.38 -16.64 -11.14
CA ARG A 331 8.46 -16.90 -10.04
C ARG A 331 7.25 -15.97 -10.05
N SER A 332 7.47 -14.67 -10.04
CA SER A 332 6.42 -13.66 -9.88
C SER A 332 5.91 -13.15 -11.22
N GLY A 333 6.80 -12.95 -12.19
CA GLY A 333 6.50 -12.30 -13.46
C GLY A 333 6.38 -10.79 -13.36
N PHE A 334 6.37 -10.15 -14.52
CA PHE A 334 6.13 -8.72 -14.67
C PHE A 334 4.91 -8.49 -15.58
N LEU A 335 4.23 -7.38 -15.41
CA LEU A 335 3.06 -7.02 -16.20
C LEU A 335 3.43 -6.51 -17.61
N TYR A 336 4.65 -6.06 -17.76
CA TYR A 336 5.24 -5.53 -18.99
C TYR A 336 6.75 -5.77 -18.96
N ASP A 337 7.43 -5.56 -20.07
CA ASP A 337 8.89 -5.68 -20.11
C ASP A 337 9.52 -4.69 -19.12
N TYR A 338 10.26 -5.24 -18.16
CA TYR A 338 10.83 -4.46 -17.08
C TYR A 338 11.88 -3.48 -17.59
N PHE A 339 12.81 -3.94 -18.43
CA PHE A 339 13.94 -3.11 -18.87
C PHE A 339 13.53 -2.07 -19.91
N GLU A 340 12.59 -2.40 -20.81
CA GLU A 340 12.10 -1.45 -21.81
C GLU A 340 11.28 -0.31 -21.21
N ASN A 341 10.74 -0.51 -20.00
CA ASN A 341 9.85 0.47 -19.37
C ASN A 341 10.45 1.13 -18.11
N LEU A 342 11.76 0.90 -17.83
CA LEU A 342 12.44 1.67 -16.80
C LEU A 342 12.64 3.11 -17.25
N PRO A 343 12.49 4.10 -16.36
CA PRO A 343 12.80 5.47 -16.67
C PRO A 343 14.33 5.66 -16.74
N GLY A 344 14.78 6.34 -17.77
CA GLY A 344 16.17 6.70 -17.91
C GLY A 344 16.75 6.37 -19.29
N PRO A 345 18.01 6.73 -19.54
CA PRO A 345 18.71 6.43 -20.78
C PRO A 345 18.99 4.93 -20.94
#